data_e484e8916be97acc1a8e7c898930aa17
#
_entry.id   e484e8916be97acc1a8e7c898930aa17
#
_cell.length_a   1.000
_cell.length_b   1.000
_cell.length_c   1.000
_cell.angle_alpha   90.00
_cell.angle_beta   90.00
_cell.angle_gamma   90.00
#
_symmetry.space_group_name_H-M   'P 1'
#
loop_
_entity.id
_entity.type
_entity.pdbx_description
1 polymer ?
#
loop_
_entity_poly.entity_id
_entity_poly.type
_entity_poly.pdbx_seq_one_letter_code
_entity_poly.pdbx_strand_id
1 'polypeptide(L)'
;MNSIVVNYLFDEEHCQVVKSSPKRAWMDETNHKFAYRCLPMAIANQCSWDVLCPSTIRASWDGTSPPEAVKVEYYDPQAYHYAKGEFGHGVLTFHTDFVITTNNTNSVYCKGPANQHKKNIQPLEGVIETFWLPFTFTMNWKFEEPGDVVFEKDEIMFSFSPIDLNYIEGFDIIKTKMKLDNNLFVKYQTFSNSRTEHLQVGHTEGESWQKYYMKGKCPFSDFRHPNHKSRLNIKDIHE
;
A
#
# COMPACT_ATOMS: atom_id res chain seq x y z
N MET A 1 -9.88 -14.59 17.62
CA MET A 1 -9.46 -13.21 17.27
C MET A 1 -8.44 -13.36 16.16
N ASN A 2 -8.53 -12.56 15.07
CA ASN A 2 -7.52 -12.62 14.01
C ASN A 2 -6.25 -11.92 14.49
N SER A 3 -5.09 -12.54 14.28
CA SER A 3 -3.79 -11.99 14.66
C SER A 3 -2.76 -12.19 13.55
N ILE A 4 -1.85 -11.26 13.47
CA ILE A 4 -0.58 -11.36 12.76
C ILE A 4 0.48 -11.27 13.84
N VAL A 5 1.41 -12.22 13.88
CA VAL A 5 2.51 -12.22 14.82
C VAL A 5 3.82 -12.04 14.05
N VAL A 6 4.62 -11.08 14.47
CA VAL A 6 5.97 -10.84 13.95
C VAL A 6 6.94 -11.48 14.93
N ASN A 7 7.63 -12.53 14.50
CA ASN A 7 8.53 -13.32 15.34
C ASN A 7 9.97 -12.98 14.94
N TYR A 8 10.64 -12.13 15.71
CA TYR A 8 12.03 -11.75 15.46
C TYR A 8 12.99 -12.93 15.68
N LEU A 9 14.01 -13.03 14.84
CA LEU A 9 15.00 -14.12 14.86
C LEU A 9 16.15 -13.84 15.82
N PHE A 10 16.35 -12.58 16.18
CA PHE A 10 17.45 -12.10 17.03
C PHE A 10 16.91 -11.30 18.19
N ASP A 11 17.73 -11.14 19.24
CA ASP A 11 17.39 -10.30 20.40
C ASP A 11 17.32 -8.81 20.01
N GLU A 12 18.10 -8.40 19.03
CA GLU A 12 18.05 -7.06 18.44
C GLU A 12 17.13 -7.03 17.23
N GLU A 13 16.10 -6.19 17.27
CA GLU A 13 15.18 -5.97 16.17
C GLU A 13 15.77 -4.97 15.18
N HIS A 14 16.08 -5.41 13.96
CA HIS A 14 16.64 -4.53 12.94
C HIS A 14 15.55 -3.91 12.06
N CYS A 15 14.67 -4.72 11.49
CA CYS A 15 13.60 -4.27 10.61
C CYS A 15 12.34 -3.92 11.41
N GLN A 16 12.17 -2.65 11.75
CA GLN A 16 11.01 -2.22 12.51
C GLN A 16 9.72 -2.32 11.70
N VAL A 17 8.67 -2.79 12.37
CA VAL A 17 7.31 -2.83 11.82
C VAL A 17 6.47 -1.76 12.49
N VAL A 18 5.81 -0.93 11.68
CA VAL A 18 4.99 0.18 12.17
C VAL A 18 3.63 0.21 11.46
N LYS A 19 2.65 0.84 12.05
CA LYS A 19 1.37 1.10 11.41
C LYS A 19 1.54 2.11 10.27
N SER A 20 0.97 1.82 9.09
CA SER A 20 1.07 2.72 7.94
C SER A 20 0.47 4.10 8.24
N SER A 21 1.23 5.13 7.89
CA SER A 21 0.82 6.52 8.03
C SER A 21 -0.30 6.88 7.03
N PRO A 22 -1.34 7.61 7.45
CA PRO A 22 -2.32 8.17 6.53
C PRO A 22 -1.74 9.26 5.62
N LYS A 23 -0.56 9.81 5.97
CA LYS A 23 0.06 10.95 5.29
C LYS A 23 1.03 10.49 4.20
N ARG A 24 1.13 11.30 3.13
CA ARG A 24 2.14 11.18 2.08
C ARG A 24 2.64 12.59 1.75
N ALA A 25 3.96 12.75 1.59
CA ALA A 25 4.59 14.06 1.34
C ALA A 25 3.95 14.76 0.13
N TRP A 26 3.87 14.08 -1.02
CA TRP A 26 3.28 14.68 -2.22
C TRP A 26 1.80 15.06 -2.05
N MET A 27 1.03 14.33 -1.23
CA MET A 27 -0.36 14.69 -0.93
C MET A 27 -0.44 15.94 -0.05
N ASP A 28 0.52 16.11 0.86
CA ASP A 28 0.64 17.33 1.69
C ASP A 28 1.01 18.56 0.85
N GLU A 29 1.76 18.40 -0.23
CA GLU A 29 2.20 19.44 -1.16
C GLU A 29 1.10 19.89 -2.14
N THR A 30 0.01 19.11 -2.30
CA THR A 30 -1.10 19.53 -3.16
C THR A 30 -1.79 20.76 -2.59
N ASN A 31 -2.27 21.65 -3.49
CA ASN A 31 -2.95 22.88 -3.07
C ASN A 31 -4.06 22.58 -2.06
N HIS A 32 -4.00 23.23 -0.89
CA HIS A 32 -4.90 22.97 0.26
C HIS A 32 -5.03 21.48 0.62
N LYS A 33 -3.98 20.68 0.42
CA LYS A 33 -3.96 19.23 0.66
C LYS A 33 -5.09 18.50 -0.07
N PHE A 34 -5.38 18.95 -1.29
CA PHE A 34 -6.54 18.50 -2.07
C PHE A 34 -6.57 16.99 -2.31
N ALA A 35 -5.40 16.35 -2.46
CA ALA A 35 -5.30 14.90 -2.69
C ALA A 35 -6.01 14.06 -1.61
N TYR A 36 -6.05 14.53 -0.35
CA TYR A 36 -6.77 13.84 0.74
C TYR A 36 -8.30 13.85 0.61
N ARG A 37 -8.83 14.65 -0.31
CA ARG A 37 -10.27 14.62 -0.65
C ARG A 37 -10.65 13.35 -1.41
N CYS A 38 -9.67 12.66 -2.00
CA CYS A 38 -9.85 11.32 -2.53
C CYS A 38 -9.84 10.30 -1.37
N LEU A 39 -11.02 10.05 -0.77
CA LEU A 39 -11.13 9.12 0.37
C LEU A 39 -10.57 7.72 0.05
N PRO A 40 -10.78 7.11 -1.14
CA PRO A 40 -10.17 5.82 -1.47
C PRO A 40 -8.65 5.82 -1.32
N MET A 41 -7.95 6.87 -1.76
CA MET A 41 -6.49 6.99 -1.59
C MET A 41 -6.11 7.15 -0.11
N ALA A 42 -6.84 8.01 0.62
CA ALA A 42 -6.59 8.22 2.04
C ALA A 42 -6.81 6.95 2.87
N ILE A 43 -7.78 6.10 2.51
CA ILE A 43 -8.00 4.79 3.14
C ILE A 43 -6.89 3.82 2.74
N ALA A 44 -6.49 3.77 1.46
CA ALA A 44 -5.41 2.89 1.01
C ALA A 44 -4.09 3.13 1.75
N ASN A 45 -3.77 4.40 2.07
CA ASN A 45 -2.60 4.74 2.88
C ASN A 45 -2.59 4.09 4.27
N GLN A 46 -3.73 3.67 4.77
CA GLN A 46 -3.94 3.16 6.14
C GLN A 46 -4.20 1.65 6.19
N CYS A 47 -4.20 0.95 5.05
CA CYS A 47 -4.64 -0.45 4.96
C CYS A 47 -3.54 -1.47 5.30
N SER A 48 -2.41 -1.06 5.87
CA SER A 48 -1.24 -1.94 6.02
C SER A 48 -0.41 -1.59 7.25
N TRP A 49 0.56 -2.45 7.55
CA TRP A 49 1.72 -2.16 8.37
C TRP A 49 2.93 -2.03 7.44
N ASP A 50 3.85 -1.16 7.80
CA ASP A 50 5.05 -0.83 7.03
C ASP A 50 6.27 -1.42 7.71
N VAL A 51 7.18 -1.99 6.92
CA VAL A 51 8.49 -2.46 7.37
C VAL A 51 9.53 -1.43 6.93
N LEU A 52 10.32 -0.94 7.88
CA LEU A 52 11.26 0.15 7.67
C LEU A 52 12.68 -0.37 7.37
N CYS A 53 13.41 0.39 6.55
CA CYS A 53 14.83 0.15 6.30
C CYS A 53 15.63 0.36 7.58
N PRO A 54 16.40 -0.64 8.06
CA PRO A 54 17.19 -0.51 9.29
C PRO A 54 18.37 0.45 9.15
N SER A 55 18.85 0.67 7.93
CA SER A 55 19.95 1.58 7.62
C SER A 55 19.83 2.13 6.20
N THR A 56 20.58 3.18 5.89
CA THR A 56 20.66 3.73 4.54
C THR A 56 21.51 2.84 3.64
N ILE A 57 20.97 2.52 2.45
CA ILE A 57 21.67 1.82 1.39
C ILE A 57 21.57 2.57 0.07
N ARG A 58 22.60 2.37 -0.78
CA ARG A 58 22.54 2.68 -2.20
C ARG A 58 22.52 1.38 -2.97
N ALA A 59 21.53 1.17 -3.82
CA ALA A 59 21.48 0.07 -4.76
C ALA A 59 21.71 0.59 -6.17
N SER A 60 22.50 -0.12 -6.96
CA SER A 60 22.78 0.22 -8.36
C SER A 60 22.61 -0.99 -9.25
N TRP A 61 22.11 -0.78 -10.45
CA TRP A 61 21.99 -1.80 -11.49
C TRP A 61 22.69 -1.33 -12.77
N ASP A 62 23.52 -2.18 -13.36
CA ASP A 62 24.30 -1.88 -14.58
C ASP A 62 23.57 -2.19 -15.90
N GLY A 63 22.33 -2.69 -15.84
CA GLY A 63 21.53 -3.05 -17.01
C GLY A 63 21.70 -4.50 -17.47
N THR A 64 22.61 -5.26 -16.88
CA THR A 64 22.84 -6.66 -17.24
C THR A 64 21.94 -7.63 -16.46
N SER A 65 21.90 -8.90 -16.90
CA SER A 65 20.95 -9.88 -16.40
C SER A 65 21.33 -10.62 -15.12
N PRO A 66 22.61 -10.86 -14.78
CA PRO A 66 22.94 -11.69 -13.61
C PRO A 66 22.54 -11.01 -12.29
N PRO A 67 22.31 -11.79 -11.21
CA PRO A 67 21.96 -11.25 -9.90
C PRO A 67 22.98 -10.23 -9.37
N GLU A 68 24.27 -10.46 -9.62
CA GLU A 68 25.39 -9.61 -9.18
C GLU A 68 25.44 -8.26 -9.90
N ALA A 69 24.63 -8.07 -10.94
CA ALA A 69 24.45 -6.78 -11.63
C ALA A 69 23.77 -5.74 -10.73
N VAL A 70 23.01 -6.19 -9.72
CA VAL A 70 22.48 -5.32 -8.66
C VAL A 70 23.47 -5.31 -7.50
N LYS A 71 24.13 -4.18 -7.30
CA LYS A 71 25.09 -3.96 -6.19
C LYS A 71 24.41 -3.14 -5.10
N VAL A 72 24.68 -3.50 -3.84
CA VAL A 72 24.19 -2.79 -2.66
C VAL A 72 25.37 -2.32 -1.83
N GLU A 73 25.41 -1.04 -1.56
CA GLU A 73 26.38 -0.37 -0.69
C GLU A 73 25.65 0.09 0.58
N TYR A 74 26.14 -0.34 1.74
CA TYR A 74 25.67 0.11 3.04
C TYR A 74 26.48 1.31 3.50
N TYR A 75 25.80 2.40 3.87
CA TYR A 75 26.48 3.60 4.38
C TYR A 75 27.13 3.36 5.75
N ASP A 76 26.52 2.47 6.54
CA ASP A 76 27.12 1.93 7.75
C ASP A 76 27.64 0.51 7.47
N PRO A 77 28.97 0.28 7.49
CA PRO A 77 29.56 -1.05 7.22
C PRO A 77 29.21 -2.11 8.29
N GLN A 78 28.71 -1.68 9.46
CA GLN A 78 28.30 -2.59 10.55
C GLN A 78 26.79 -2.84 10.55
N ALA A 79 26.04 -2.23 9.63
CA ALA A 79 24.60 -2.41 9.53
C ALA A 79 24.21 -3.87 9.26
N TYR A 80 23.04 -4.26 9.74
CA TYR A 80 22.42 -5.51 9.32
C TYR A 80 22.23 -5.52 7.79
N HIS A 81 22.72 -6.58 7.13
CA HIS A 81 22.66 -6.72 5.68
C HIS A 81 21.30 -7.29 5.26
N TYR A 82 20.41 -6.43 4.86
CA TYR A 82 19.00 -6.74 4.57
C TYR A 82 18.63 -6.66 3.08
N ALA A 83 19.57 -6.31 2.20
CA ALA A 83 19.29 -6.14 0.78
C ALA A 83 20.39 -6.69 -0.10
N LYS A 84 20.03 -7.32 -1.23
CA LYS A 84 20.96 -7.81 -2.26
C LYS A 84 20.27 -8.07 -3.59
N GLY A 85 21.04 -8.28 -4.67
CA GLY A 85 20.51 -8.83 -5.93
C GLY A 85 20.41 -10.36 -5.83
N GLU A 86 19.24 -10.92 -6.16
CA GLU A 86 19.03 -12.39 -6.15
C GLU A 86 18.39 -12.92 -7.43
N PHE A 87 17.44 -12.20 -8.02
CA PHE A 87 16.67 -12.67 -9.17
C PHE A 87 17.30 -12.33 -10.53
N GLY A 88 18.28 -11.45 -10.52
CA GLY A 88 18.80 -10.88 -11.76
C GLY A 88 17.87 -9.83 -12.40
N HIS A 89 18.18 -9.40 -13.60
CA HIS A 89 17.42 -8.43 -14.39
C HIS A 89 17.04 -7.15 -13.62
N GLY A 90 17.92 -6.66 -12.74
CA GLY A 90 17.67 -5.44 -11.96
C GLY A 90 16.66 -5.61 -10.84
N VAL A 91 16.55 -6.79 -10.24
CA VAL A 91 15.71 -7.01 -9.06
C VAL A 91 16.55 -6.88 -7.80
N LEU A 92 16.20 -5.87 -6.98
CA LEU A 92 16.70 -5.68 -5.63
C LEU A 92 15.78 -6.46 -4.67
N THR A 93 16.37 -7.34 -3.86
CA THR A 93 15.65 -8.18 -2.90
C THR A 93 15.95 -7.74 -1.48
N PHE A 94 14.90 -7.50 -0.71
CA PHE A 94 14.96 -7.20 0.71
C PHE A 94 14.66 -8.43 1.56
N HIS A 95 15.40 -8.61 2.64
CA HIS A 95 15.25 -9.67 3.64
C HIS A 95 14.83 -9.07 4.97
N THR A 96 14.08 -9.82 5.75
CA THR A 96 13.69 -9.44 7.10
C THR A 96 14.41 -10.31 8.13
N ASP A 97 14.57 -9.79 9.34
CA ASP A 97 15.06 -10.48 10.52
C ASP A 97 13.94 -11.11 11.35
N PHE A 98 12.77 -11.32 10.75
CA PHE A 98 11.60 -11.90 11.40
C PHE A 98 10.81 -12.86 10.50
N VAL A 99 10.04 -13.73 11.13
CA VAL A 99 9.01 -14.57 10.49
C VAL A 99 7.64 -14.01 10.83
N ILE A 100 6.79 -13.78 9.83
CA ILE A 100 5.39 -13.46 10.05
C ILE A 100 4.58 -14.75 10.09
N THR A 101 3.75 -14.89 11.13
CA THR A 101 2.74 -15.95 11.22
C THR A 101 1.35 -15.35 11.37
N THR A 102 0.37 -15.98 10.78
CA THR A 102 -1.04 -15.61 10.88
C THR A 102 -1.86 -16.78 11.39
N ASN A 103 -2.98 -16.51 12.01
CA ASN A 103 -3.91 -17.55 12.40
C ASN A 103 -4.98 -17.80 11.32
N ASN A 104 -5.64 -18.96 11.41
CA ASN A 104 -6.60 -19.46 10.44
C ASN A 104 -5.97 -19.62 9.05
N THR A 105 -6.70 -19.31 7.99
CA THR A 105 -6.25 -19.36 6.59
C THR A 105 -5.87 -17.98 6.04
N ASN A 106 -5.58 -17.02 6.93
CA ASN A 106 -5.16 -15.68 6.50
C ASN A 106 -3.74 -15.74 5.94
N SER A 107 -3.57 -15.20 4.77
CA SER A 107 -2.28 -14.93 4.13
C SER A 107 -1.88 -13.48 4.33
N VAL A 108 -0.66 -13.14 3.97
CA VAL A 108 -0.17 -11.76 3.95
C VAL A 108 0.05 -11.31 2.51
N TYR A 109 -0.56 -10.19 2.15
CA TYR A 109 -0.31 -9.49 0.89
C TYR A 109 0.78 -8.45 1.11
N CYS A 110 1.95 -8.71 0.54
CA CYS A 110 3.11 -7.82 0.52
C CYS A 110 3.14 -6.98 -0.74
N LYS A 111 3.41 -5.69 -0.58
CA LYS A 111 3.45 -4.71 -1.67
C LYS A 111 4.29 -3.50 -1.29
N GLY A 112 4.54 -2.61 -2.23
CA GLY A 112 5.09 -1.29 -1.90
C GLY A 112 4.10 -0.43 -1.10
N PRO A 113 4.57 0.66 -0.47
CA PRO A 113 3.71 1.57 0.27
C PRO A 113 2.68 2.24 -0.64
N ALA A 114 1.41 2.22 -0.22
CA ALA A 114 0.32 2.77 -1.01
C ALA A 114 0.53 4.26 -1.28
N ASN A 115 0.34 4.69 -2.55
CA ASN A 115 0.46 6.07 -3.00
C ASN A 115 1.81 6.73 -2.66
N GLN A 116 2.88 5.96 -2.65
CA GLN A 116 4.24 6.44 -2.50
C GLN A 116 5.08 5.88 -3.65
N HIS A 117 5.74 6.77 -4.37
CA HIS A 117 6.54 6.42 -5.54
C HIS A 117 8.02 6.59 -5.22
N LYS A 118 8.83 5.70 -5.79
CA LYS A 118 10.27 5.84 -5.77
C LYS A 118 10.77 5.88 -7.22
N LYS A 119 11.62 6.86 -7.51
CA LYS A 119 12.15 7.03 -8.88
C LYS A 119 13.00 5.84 -9.27
N ASN A 120 12.88 5.41 -10.51
CA ASN A 120 13.69 4.37 -11.16
C ASN A 120 13.57 2.96 -10.57
N ILE A 121 12.64 2.71 -9.64
CA ILE A 121 12.45 1.37 -9.08
C ILE A 121 11.00 1.19 -8.62
N GLN A 122 10.40 0.05 -8.92
CA GLN A 122 9.02 -0.28 -8.58
C GLN A 122 8.96 -1.51 -7.70
N PRO A 123 8.11 -1.51 -6.66
CA PRO A 123 7.90 -2.69 -5.83
C PRO A 123 7.16 -3.78 -6.62
N LEU A 124 7.60 -5.01 -6.47
CA LEU A 124 6.85 -6.18 -6.88
C LEU A 124 5.93 -6.61 -5.73
N GLU A 125 4.85 -7.28 -6.07
CA GLU A 125 3.85 -7.68 -5.08
C GLU A 125 3.82 -9.20 -4.93
N GLY A 126 3.48 -9.67 -3.74
CA GLY A 126 3.38 -11.09 -3.45
C GLY A 126 2.34 -11.41 -2.41
N VAL A 127 1.78 -12.61 -2.48
CA VAL A 127 0.90 -13.16 -1.44
C VAL A 127 1.58 -14.36 -0.81
N ILE A 128 1.72 -14.32 0.51
CA ILE A 128 2.44 -15.33 1.29
C ILE A 128 1.47 -16.02 2.26
N GLU A 129 1.39 -17.34 2.18
CA GLU A 129 0.55 -18.16 3.07
C GLU A 129 1.18 -18.33 4.46
N THR A 130 1.22 -17.26 5.22
CA THR A 130 1.90 -17.18 6.52
C THR A 130 1.26 -18.01 7.63
N PHE A 131 0.10 -18.61 7.40
CA PHE A 131 -0.57 -19.46 8.39
C PHE A 131 0.10 -20.84 8.59
N TRP A 132 0.96 -21.26 7.67
CA TRP A 132 1.72 -22.53 7.78
C TRP A 132 3.23 -22.36 7.54
N LEU A 133 3.66 -21.22 7.02
CA LEU A 133 5.04 -20.98 6.59
C LEU A 133 5.99 -20.75 7.79
N PRO A 134 7.01 -21.62 8.04
CA PRO A 134 7.90 -21.50 9.20
C PRO A 134 9.22 -20.77 8.90
N PHE A 135 9.30 -19.95 7.84
CA PHE A 135 10.51 -19.25 7.42
C PHE A 135 10.19 -17.83 6.91
N THR A 136 11.24 -17.01 6.79
CA THR A 136 11.14 -15.64 6.29
C THR A 136 10.77 -15.63 4.81
N PHE A 137 10.17 -14.53 4.38
CA PHE A 137 9.98 -14.23 2.96
C PHE A 137 10.76 -12.98 2.58
N THR A 138 10.89 -12.73 1.29
CA THR A 138 11.58 -11.57 0.74
C THR A 138 10.61 -10.64 0.05
N MET A 139 10.95 -9.35 0.03
CA MET A 139 10.27 -8.36 -0.79
C MET A 139 11.20 -7.89 -1.90
N ASN A 140 10.66 -7.73 -3.09
CA ASN A 140 11.43 -7.43 -4.29
C ASN A 140 11.02 -6.09 -4.90
N TRP A 141 12.03 -5.36 -5.41
CA TRP A 141 11.84 -4.15 -6.19
C TRP A 141 12.57 -4.30 -7.52
N LYS A 142 11.93 -3.90 -8.61
CA LYS A 142 12.46 -3.99 -9.98
C LYS A 142 12.90 -2.63 -10.46
N PHE A 143 14.17 -2.49 -10.82
CA PHE A 143 14.67 -1.31 -11.53
C PHE A 143 13.95 -1.16 -12.88
N GLU A 144 13.61 0.07 -13.24
CA GLU A 144 12.99 0.41 -14.52
C GLU A 144 14.06 0.55 -15.61
N GLU A 145 15.19 1.17 -15.25
CA GLU A 145 16.36 1.37 -16.13
C GLU A 145 17.67 1.27 -15.32
N PRO A 146 18.83 1.05 -15.99
CA PRO A 146 20.12 1.09 -15.31
C PRO A 146 20.33 2.40 -14.56
N GLY A 147 20.90 2.32 -13.36
CA GLY A 147 21.12 3.50 -12.52
C GLY A 147 21.12 3.18 -11.04
N ASP A 148 20.97 4.21 -10.24
CA ASP A 148 21.09 4.14 -8.79
C ASP A 148 19.77 4.53 -8.11
N VAL A 149 19.54 3.94 -6.94
CA VAL A 149 18.49 4.35 -6.00
C VAL A 149 19.07 4.32 -4.57
N VAL A 150 18.58 5.21 -3.73
CA VAL A 150 18.93 5.23 -2.30
C VAL A 150 17.67 4.92 -1.50
N PHE A 151 17.74 3.98 -0.59
CA PHE A 151 16.76 3.76 0.45
C PHE A 151 17.34 4.30 1.76
N GLU A 152 16.71 5.32 2.30
CA GLU A 152 17.15 5.94 3.54
C GLU A 152 16.77 5.09 4.75
N LYS A 153 17.51 5.23 5.85
CA LYS A 153 17.09 4.68 7.14
C LYS A 153 15.67 5.16 7.46
N ASP A 154 14.85 4.25 8.00
CA ASP A 154 13.44 4.47 8.33
C ASP A 154 12.52 4.73 7.11
N GLU A 155 13.04 4.63 5.89
CA GLU A 155 12.19 4.59 4.69
C GLU A 155 11.46 3.24 4.61
N ILE A 156 10.24 3.24 4.06
CA ILE A 156 9.43 2.03 3.95
C ILE A 156 10.01 1.11 2.88
N MET A 157 10.51 -0.06 3.29
CA MET A 157 10.94 -1.13 2.37
C MET A 157 9.75 -1.76 1.67
N PHE A 158 8.71 -2.06 2.44
CA PHE A 158 7.46 -2.63 1.95
C PHE A 158 6.35 -2.47 2.98
N SER A 159 5.14 -2.70 2.52
CA SER A 159 3.94 -2.74 3.36
C SER A 159 3.28 -4.11 3.25
N PHE A 160 2.60 -4.53 4.31
CA PHE A 160 1.84 -5.78 4.29
C PHE A 160 0.47 -5.63 4.94
N SER A 161 -0.48 -6.43 4.47
CA SER A 161 -1.83 -6.51 5.03
C SER A 161 -2.35 -7.94 4.98
N PRO A 162 -3.24 -8.34 5.90
CA PRO A 162 -3.86 -9.65 5.83
C PRO A 162 -4.78 -9.75 4.61
N ILE A 163 -4.82 -10.92 4.01
CA ILE A 163 -5.71 -11.26 2.91
C ILE A 163 -6.24 -12.68 3.10
N ASP A 164 -7.52 -12.89 2.84
CA ASP A 164 -8.13 -14.22 2.82
C ASP A 164 -8.39 -14.65 1.38
N LEU A 165 -7.61 -15.61 0.91
CA LEU A 165 -7.71 -16.10 -0.46
C LEU A 165 -9.03 -16.85 -0.70
N ASN A 166 -9.52 -17.59 0.28
CA ASN A 166 -10.81 -18.28 0.17
C ASN A 166 -11.96 -17.26 0.05
N TYR A 167 -11.85 -16.12 0.71
CA TYR A 167 -12.82 -15.04 0.56
C TYR A 167 -12.83 -14.46 -0.86
N ILE A 168 -11.65 -14.29 -1.47
CA ILE A 168 -11.54 -13.82 -2.87
C ILE A 168 -12.13 -14.82 -3.85
N GLU A 169 -11.83 -16.11 -3.70
CA GLU A 169 -12.33 -17.18 -4.54
C GLU A 169 -13.86 -17.33 -4.46
N GLY A 170 -14.48 -16.86 -3.37
CA GLY A 170 -15.93 -16.89 -3.17
C GLY A 170 -16.73 -15.87 -3.99
N PHE A 171 -16.09 -15.02 -4.82
CA PHE A 171 -16.77 -13.98 -5.58
C PHE A 171 -16.99 -14.32 -7.05
N ASP A 172 -18.24 -14.27 -7.50
CA ASP A 172 -18.58 -14.25 -8.91
C ASP A 172 -18.58 -12.82 -9.47
N ILE A 173 -18.00 -12.64 -10.66
CA ILE A 173 -18.04 -11.38 -11.39
C ILE A 173 -19.10 -11.46 -12.48
N ILE A 174 -20.18 -10.70 -12.31
CA ILE A 174 -21.33 -10.68 -13.23
C ILE A 174 -21.33 -9.39 -14.03
N LYS A 175 -21.24 -9.51 -15.36
CA LYS A 175 -21.39 -8.37 -16.28
C LYS A 175 -22.86 -8.17 -16.63
N THR A 176 -23.35 -6.95 -16.41
CA THR A 176 -24.71 -6.56 -16.82
C THR A 176 -24.67 -5.26 -17.64
N LYS A 177 -25.68 -5.06 -18.51
CA LYS A 177 -25.91 -3.77 -19.17
C LYS A 177 -26.97 -3.02 -18.39
N MET A 178 -26.68 -1.81 -17.95
CA MET A 178 -27.70 -0.94 -17.36
C MET A 178 -28.69 -0.51 -18.43
N LYS A 179 -30.00 -0.74 -18.18
CA LYS A 179 -31.08 -0.21 -19.02
C LYS A 179 -31.39 1.22 -18.58
N LEU A 180 -31.89 2.04 -19.52
CA LEU A 180 -32.18 3.47 -19.27
C LEU A 180 -33.26 3.71 -18.21
N ASP A 181 -34.16 2.75 -18.02
CA ASP A 181 -35.22 2.76 -17.01
C ASP A 181 -34.79 2.17 -15.65
N ASN A 182 -33.54 1.67 -15.58
CA ASN A 182 -33.01 1.12 -14.34
C ASN A 182 -32.79 2.24 -13.30
N ASN A 183 -33.33 2.06 -12.10
CA ASN A 183 -33.18 3.02 -11.00
C ASN A 183 -31.67 3.36 -10.73
N LEU A 184 -30.78 2.40 -10.86
CA LEU A 184 -29.33 2.64 -10.71
C LEU A 184 -28.80 3.57 -11.80
N PHE A 185 -29.24 3.40 -13.05
CA PHE A 185 -28.85 4.27 -14.17
C PHE A 185 -29.37 5.70 -13.98
N VAL A 186 -30.61 5.87 -13.57
CA VAL A 186 -31.21 7.20 -13.28
C VAL A 186 -30.43 7.90 -12.17
N LYS A 187 -30.12 7.21 -11.08
CA LYS A 187 -29.30 7.74 -9.98
C LYS A 187 -27.91 8.13 -10.45
N TYR A 188 -27.26 7.27 -11.26
CA TYR A 188 -25.95 7.54 -11.84
C TYR A 188 -25.98 8.82 -12.69
N GLN A 189 -26.96 8.95 -13.62
CA GLN A 189 -27.07 10.14 -14.46
C GLN A 189 -27.31 11.41 -13.65
N THR A 190 -28.24 11.37 -12.70
CA THR A 190 -28.55 12.51 -11.82
C THR A 190 -27.30 12.96 -11.06
N PHE A 191 -26.56 12.01 -10.48
CA PHE A 191 -25.33 12.34 -9.78
C PHE A 191 -24.23 12.88 -10.73
N SER A 192 -24.08 12.27 -11.91
CA SER A 192 -23.08 12.68 -12.90
C SER A 192 -23.33 14.10 -13.40
N ASN A 193 -24.59 14.44 -13.71
CA ASN A 193 -24.98 15.79 -14.13
C ASN A 193 -24.72 16.82 -13.02
N SER A 194 -25.19 16.53 -11.80
CA SER A 194 -24.94 17.38 -10.63
C SER A 194 -23.43 17.60 -10.37
N ARG A 195 -22.61 16.56 -10.58
CA ARG A 195 -21.16 16.68 -10.44
C ARG A 195 -20.55 17.58 -11.51
N THR A 196 -21.00 17.44 -12.76
CA THR A 196 -20.53 18.26 -13.88
C THR A 196 -20.85 19.73 -13.66
N GLU A 197 -22.10 20.05 -13.27
CA GLU A 197 -22.53 21.41 -12.91
C GLU A 197 -21.67 21.98 -11.77
N HIS A 198 -21.44 21.18 -10.73
CA HIS A 198 -20.65 21.58 -9.58
C HIS A 198 -19.18 21.89 -9.94
N LEU A 199 -18.59 21.14 -10.88
CA LEU A 199 -17.23 21.37 -11.36
C LEU A 199 -17.13 22.62 -12.27
N GLN A 200 -18.19 22.98 -12.98
CA GLN A 200 -18.25 24.17 -13.87
C GLN A 200 -18.28 25.49 -13.07
N VAL A 201 -18.83 25.50 -11.87
CA VAL A 201 -18.94 26.71 -11.02
C VAL A 201 -17.58 27.17 -10.48
N GLY A 202 -16.51 26.38 -10.66
CA GLY A 202 -15.15 26.71 -10.26
C GLY A 202 -14.85 26.35 -8.79
N HIS A 203 -13.57 26.12 -8.52
CA HIS A 203 -13.08 25.77 -7.18
C HIS A 203 -12.84 27.01 -6.33
N THR A 204 -13.87 27.72 -5.95
CA THR A 204 -13.77 28.65 -4.84
C THR A 204 -13.62 27.89 -3.54
N GLU A 205 -12.78 28.39 -2.64
CA GLU A 205 -12.35 27.73 -1.42
C GLU A 205 -13.48 27.00 -0.68
N GLY A 206 -13.40 25.68 -0.62
CA GLY A 206 -14.16 24.84 0.30
C GLY A 206 -15.57 24.41 -0.12
N GLU A 207 -16.25 25.08 -1.06
CA GLU A 207 -17.67 24.82 -1.40
C GLU A 207 -17.89 23.93 -2.62
N SER A 208 -16.95 23.82 -3.54
CA SER A 208 -17.08 23.13 -4.82
C SER A 208 -16.94 21.60 -4.76
N TRP A 209 -16.75 21.00 -3.60
CA TRP A 209 -16.56 19.56 -3.47
C TRP A 209 -17.76 18.85 -2.87
N GLN A 210 -18.35 17.94 -3.64
CA GLN A 210 -19.43 17.07 -3.18
C GLN A 210 -18.92 16.02 -2.20
N LYS A 211 -19.22 16.16 -0.92
CA LYS A 211 -18.68 15.34 0.19
C LYS A 211 -19.49 14.05 0.45
N TYR A 212 -20.35 13.62 -0.48
CA TYR A 212 -21.24 12.47 -0.26
C TYR A 212 -20.46 11.19 0.08
N TYR A 213 -19.50 10.81 -0.75
CA TYR A 213 -18.68 9.63 -0.50
C TYR A 213 -17.86 9.75 0.78
N MET A 214 -17.23 10.90 1.02
CA MET A 214 -16.47 11.15 2.26
C MET A 214 -17.31 10.96 3.52
N LYS A 215 -18.59 11.35 3.44
CA LYS A 215 -19.54 11.25 4.56
C LYS A 215 -20.26 9.90 4.62
N GLY A 216 -20.09 9.02 3.65
CA GLY A 216 -20.86 7.78 3.51
C GLY A 216 -22.35 8.04 3.32
N LYS A 217 -22.72 9.18 2.73
CA LYS A 217 -24.09 9.64 2.60
C LYS A 217 -24.60 9.42 1.16
N CYS A 218 -25.79 8.83 1.03
CA CYS A 218 -26.45 8.71 -0.26
C CYS A 218 -26.88 10.10 -0.74
N PRO A 219 -26.55 10.54 -1.99
CA PRO A 219 -27.01 11.84 -2.50
C PRO A 219 -28.52 11.92 -2.78
N PHE A 220 -29.23 10.79 -2.81
CA PHE A 220 -30.66 10.68 -3.15
C PHE A 220 -31.56 10.36 -1.95
N SER A 221 -31.01 10.33 -0.73
CA SER A 221 -31.73 10.05 0.49
C SER A 221 -30.94 10.53 1.71
N ASP A 222 -31.57 10.57 2.88
CA ASP A 222 -30.88 10.85 4.14
C ASP A 222 -30.08 9.65 4.68
N PHE A 223 -30.07 8.54 3.94
CA PHE A 223 -29.36 7.32 4.36
C PHE A 223 -27.86 7.54 4.40
N ARG A 224 -27.26 7.21 5.54
CA ARG A 224 -25.82 7.10 5.74
C ARG A 224 -25.48 5.63 5.99
N HIS A 225 -24.51 5.10 5.24
CA HIS A 225 -24.15 3.70 5.36
C HIS A 225 -23.44 3.43 6.70
N PRO A 226 -23.97 2.53 7.57
CA PRO A 226 -23.43 2.35 8.93
C PRO A 226 -21.99 1.83 8.95
N ASN A 227 -21.62 1.03 7.96
CA ASN A 227 -20.27 0.45 7.84
C ASN A 227 -19.31 1.30 7.01
N HIS A 228 -19.69 2.51 6.60
CA HIS A 228 -18.81 3.40 5.86
C HIS A 228 -17.59 3.79 6.70
N LYS A 229 -16.39 3.67 6.11
CA LYS A 229 -15.13 4.05 6.72
C LYS A 229 -14.58 5.32 6.07
N SER A 230 -14.44 6.38 6.82
CA SER A 230 -13.69 7.58 6.43
C SER A 230 -12.25 7.59 6.98
N ARG A 231 -11.96 6.67 7.90
CA ARG A 231 -10.65 6.39 8.49
C ARG A 231 -10.62 4.94 8.92
N LEU A 232 -9.44 4.31 8.83
CA LEU A 232 -9.20 3.02 9.45
C LEU A 232 -8.61 3.21 10.84
N ASN A 233 -8.91 2.27 11.70
CA ASN A 233 -8.41 2.23 13.08
C ASN A 233 -7.69 0.90 13.28
N ILE A 234 -6.64 0.66 12.44
CA ILE A 234 -5.79 -0.51 12.61
C ILE A 234 -4.98 -0.35 13.89
N LYS A 235 -4.74 -1.48 14.53
CA LYS A 235 -4.05 -1.52 15.82
C LYS A 235 -2.57 -1.22 15.64
N ASP A 236 -1.99 -0.61 16.65
CA ASP A 236 -0.54 -0.53 16.80
C ASP A 236 0.02 -1.93 17.11
N ILE A 237 1.33 -2.08 16.95
CA ILE A 237 2.03 -3.31 17.30
C ILE A 237 2.15 -3.35 18.83
N HIS A 238 1.92 -4.49 19.41
CA HIS A 238 2.05 -4.73 20.85
C HIS A 238 3.02 -5.90 21.06
N GLU A 239 3.80 -5.83 22.14
CA GLU A 239 4.58 -6.94 22.68
C GLU A 239 3.67 -8.08 23.16
#